data_6d75324ac6248883f366db3d95e282b8
#
_entry.id   6d75324ac6248883f366db3d95e282b8
#
_cell.length_a   1.000
_cell.length_b   1.000
_cell.length_c   1.000
_cell.angle_alpha   90.00
_cell.angle_beta   90.00
_cell.angle_gamma   90.00
#
_symmetry.space_group_name_H-M   'P 1'
#
loop_
_entity.id
_entity.type
_entity.pdbx_description
1 polymer ?
#
loop_
_entity_poly.entity_id
_entity_poly.type
_entity_poly.pdbx_seq_one_letter_code
_entity_poly.pdbx_strand_id
1 'polypeptide(L)'
;SAWVVPEYSLIISMYASVGLVTINEVPITTSQAMFAMQLRDKDLLDYLYYYLSYFKYRHIHKYLETGTQSNINADIVRGIMIPTYGHSRNMKIASTLQGIDAKIDNELSVLKLFNRQKNYLLSQMFI
;
A
#
# COMPACT_ATOMS: atom_id res chain seq x y z
N SER A 1 -3.19 -20.08 -15.20
CA SER A 1 -2.01 -20.45 -14.41
C SER A 1 -1.54 -19.27 -13.57
N ALA A 2 -1.13 -19.54 -12.36
CA ALA A 2 -0.63 -18.53 -11.45
C ALA A 2 0.81 -18.16 -11.81
N TRP A 3 1.07 -16.86 -11.89
CA TRP A 3 2.41 -16.35 -12.07
C TRP A 3 3.07 -16.09 -10.71
N VAL A 4 4.32 -16.53 -10.55
CA VAL A 4 5.08 -16.29 -9.31
C VAL A 4 5.69 -14.90 -9.38
N VAL A 5 5.34 -14.08 -8.41
CA VAL A 5 5.84 -12.71 -8.27
C VAL A 5 7.01 -12.73 -7.29
N PRO A 6 8.22 -12.33 -7.71
CA PRO A 6 9.38 -12.31 -6.80
C PRO A 6 9.21 -11.29 -5.68
N GLU A 7 10.00 -11.45 -4.62
CA GLU A 7 10.00 -10.52 -3.51
C GLU A 7 10.33 -9.09 -3.96
N TYR A 8 9.84 -8.13 -3.17
CA TYR A 8 10.02 -6.69 -3.39
C TYR A 8 9.49 -6.22 -4.74
N SER A 9 8.33 -6.75 -5.12
CA SER A 9 7.52 -6.25 -6.21
C SER A 9 6.41 -5.36 -5.68
N LEU A 10 5.88 -4.48 -6.52
CA LEU A 10 4.68 -3.71 -6.20
C LEU A 10 3.46 -4.44 -6.74
N ILE A 11 2.44 -4.56 -5.91
CA ILE A 11 1.20 -5.23 -6.26
C ILE A 11 0.03 -4.28 -5.99
N ILE A 12 -0.79 -4.04 -7.00
CA ILE A 12 -1.96 -3.19 -6.87
C ILE A 12 -3.23 -4.02 -7.10
N SER A 13 -4.20 -3.85 -6.22
CA SER A 13 -5.48 -4.55 -6.31
C SER A 13 -6.39 -3.87 -7.34
N MET A 14 -6.98 -4.64 -8.25
CA MET A 14 -7.83 -4.11 -9.31
C MET A 14 -9.32 -4.32 -9.04
N TYR A 15 -9.69 -5.27 -8.20
CA TYR A 15 -11.09 -5.58 -7.90
C TYR A 15 -11.43 -5.25 -6.45
N ALA A 16 -11.28 -6.19 -5.53
CA ALA A 16 -11.55 -5.91 -4.11
C ALA A 16 -10.50 -4.93 -3.57
N SER A 17 -10.90 -4.01 -2.71
CA SER A 17 -10.03 -2.95 -2.17
C SER A 17 -9.26 -2.25 -3.30
N VAL A 18 -9.97 -1.78 -4.30
CA VAL A 18 -9.40 -1.24 -5.54
C VAL A 18 -8.36 -0.15 -5.25
N GLY A 19 -7.19 -0.32 -5.86
CA GLY A 19 -6.10 0.62 -5.72
C GLY A 19 -5.20 0.38 -4.50
N LEU A 20 -5.49 -0.59 -3.66
CA LEU A 20 -4.62 -0.94 -2.53
C LEU A 20 -3.28 -1.45 -3.05
N VAL A 21 -2.20 -0.88 -2.55
CA VAL A 21 -0.84 -1.19 -2.97
C VAL A 21 -0.12 -1.91 -1.84
N THR A 22 0.59 -2.97 -2.19
CA THR A 22 1.41 -3.73 -1.25
C THR A 22 2.76 -4.05 -1.87
N ILE A 23 3.73 -4.30 -1.01
CA ILE A 23 5.05 -4.81 -1.38
C ILE A 23 5.19 -6.18 -0.72
N ASN A 24 5.49 -7.21 -1.50
CA ASN A 24 5.71 -8.54 -0.94
C ASN A 24 7.15 -8.70 -0.45
N GLU A 25 7.32 -9.35 0.67
CA GLU A 25 8.65 -9.63 1.24
C GLU A 25 9.15 -11.03 0.88
N VAL A 26 8.26 -11.88 0.38
CA VAL A 26 8.58 -13.23 -0.08
C VAL A 26 7.94 -13.45 -1.44
N PRO A 27 8.44 -14.39 -2.26
CA PRO A 27 7.78 -14.72 -3.51
C PRO A 27 6.35 -15.20 -3.25
N ILE A 28 5.39 -14.71 -4.04
CA ILE A 28 3.98 -15.07 -3.90
C ILE A 28 3.38 -15.33 -5.27
N THR A 29 2.22 -15.98 -5.30
CA THR A 29 1.40 -16.07 -6.49
C THR A 29 0.26 -15.07 -6.40
N THR A 30 -0.13 -14.49 -7.53
CA THR A 30 -1.25 -13.56 -7.60
C THR A 30 -2.31 -14.06 -8.56
N SER A 31 -3.53 -13.57 -8.37
CA SER A 31 -4.65 -13.84 -9.27
C SER A 31 -4.75 -12.72 -10.32
N GLN A 32 -5.72 -12.86 -11.23
CA GLN A 32 -6.04 -11.84 -12.22
C GLN A 32 -6.61 -10.56 -11.59
N ALA A 33 -7.01 -10.62 -10.31
CA ALA A 33 -7.49 -9.46 -9.57
C ALA A 33 -6.36 -8.51 -9.15
N MET A 34 -5.11 -8.90 -9.35
CA MET A 34 -3.94 -8.15 -8.94
C MET A 34 -3.08 -7.80 -10.15
N PHE A 35 -2.49 -6.61 -10.10
CA PHE A 35 -1.49 -6.18 -11.07
C PHE A 35 -0.14 -6.10 -10.36
N ALA A 36 0.79 -6.96 -10.74
CA ALA A 36 2.11 -7.05 -10.12
C ALA A 36 3.16 -6.39 -11.00
N MET A 37 4.03 -5.62 -10.41
CA MET A 37 5.08 -4.86 -11.10
C MET A 37 6.44 -5.17 -10.50
N GLN A 38 7.36 -5.64 -11.33
CA GLN A 38 8.79 -5.71 -10.99
C GLN A 38 9.47 -4.44 -11.47
N LEU A 39 10.11 -3.73 -10.55
CA LEU A 39 10.82 -2.51 -10.91
C LEU A 39 12.23 -2.83 -11.36
N ARG A 40 12.65 -2.16 -12.44
CA ARG A 40 14.05 -2.26 -12.91
C ARG A 40 14.99 -1.59 -11.91
N ASP A 41 14.55 -0.47 -11.34
CA ASP A 41 15.29 0.27 -10.32
C ASP A 41 14.58 0.06 -8.97
N LYS A 42 15.14 -0.79 -8.13
CA LYS A 42 14.58 -1.11 -6.82
C LYS A 42 14.58 0.08 -5.87
N ASP A 43 15.42 1.09 -6.12
CA ASP A 43 15.43 2.30 -5.33
C ASP A 43 14.12 3.09 -5.45
N LEU A 44 13.36 2.88 -6.52
CA LEU A 44 12.06 3.54 -6.71
C LEU A 44 10.91 2.83 -5.97
N LEU A 45 11.14 1.67 -5.39
CA LEU A 45 10.07 0.84 -4.83
C LEU A 45 9.25 1.59 -3.78
N ASP A 46 9.91 2.18 -2.78
CA ASP A 46 9.24 2.89 -1.69
C ASP A 46 8.57 4.16 -2.18
N TYR A 47 9.22 4.90 -3.07
CA TYR A 47 8.63 6.10 -3.65
C TYR A 47 7.35 5.79 -4.41
N LEU A 48 7.36 4.76 -5.25
CA LEU A 48 6.19 4.35 -6.01
C LEU A 48 5.08 3.81 -5.11
N TYR A 49 5.44 3.09 -4.05
CA TYR A 49 4.48 2.64 -3.05
C TYR A 49 3.70 3.84 -2.48
N TYR A 50 4.41 4.88 -2.07
CA TYR A 50 3.75 6.06 -1.49
C TYR A 50 2.97 6.85 -2.53
N TYR A 51 3.50 7.01 -3.73
CA TYR A 51 2.75 7.71 -4.76
C TYR A 51 1.47 6.98 -5.15
N LEU A 52 1.52 5.67 -5.33
CA LEU A 52 0.35 4.90 -5.69
C LEU A 52 -0.67 4.83 -4.55
N SER A 53 -0.21 4.85 -3.30
CA SER A 53 -1.10 4.98 -2.14
C SER A 53 -1.82 6.34 -2.14
N TYR A 54 -1.09 7.41 -2.49
CA TYR A 54 -1.68 8.73 -2.67
C TYR A 54 -2.67 8.74 -3.84
N PHE A 55 -2.34 8.07 -4.94
CA PHE A 55 -3.23 7.94 -6.10
C PHE A 55 -4.54 7.26 -5.71
N LYS A 56 -4.48 6.20 -4.92
CA LYS A 56 -5.69 5.55 -4.39
C LYS A 56 -6.54 6.53 -3.60
N TYR A 57 -5.91 7.29 -2.72
CA TYR A 57 -6.61 8.24 -1.86
C TYR A 57 -7.28 9.37 -2.67
N ARG A 58 -6.59 9.90 -3.69
CA ARG A 58 -7.03 11.12 -4.37
C ARG A 58 -7.73 10.90 -5.70
N HIS A 59 -7.42 9.85 -6.41
CA HIS A 59 -7.80 9.74 -7.82
C HIS A 59 -8.56 8.48 -8.19
N ILE A 60 -8.50 7.43 -7.40
CA ILE A 60 -9.08 6.14 -7.80
C ILE A 60 -10.59 6.23 -8.04
N HIS A 61 -11.28 7.05 -7.27
CA HIS A 61 -12.73 7.20 -7.38
C HIS A 61 -13.17 7.69 -8.77
N LYS A 62 -12.32 8.47 -9.46
CA LYS A 62 -12.62 8.97 -10.81
C LYS A 62 -12.81 7.85 -11.83
N TYR A 63 -12.16 6.71 -11.60
CA TYR A 63 -12.26 5.56 -12.48
C TYR A 63 -13.44 4.66 -12.11
N LEU A 64 -13.99 4.80 -10.92
CA LEU A 64 -15.09 4.00 -10.41
C LEU A 64 -16.45 4.67 -10.58
N GLU A 65 -16.49 6.00 -10.73
CA GLU A 65 -17.73 6.77 -10.84
C GLU A 65 -18.33 6.80 -12.24
N THR A 66 -17.55 6.49 -13.27
CA THR A 66 -17.96 6.71 -14.66
C THR A 66 -18.69 5.55 -15.28
N GLY A 67 -19.08 4.54 -14.51
CA GLY A 67 -19.77 3.41 -15.10
C GLY A 67 -20.32 2.43 -14.09
N THR A 68 -20.77 1.30 -14.62
CA THR A 68 -21.29 0.19 -13.84
C THR A 68 -20.19 -0.64 -13.19
N GLN A 69 -18.93 -0.29 -13.42
CA GLN A 69 -17.79 -1.07 -12.93
C GLN A 69 -17.31 -0.54 -11.58
N SER A 70 -17.13 -1.46 -10.64
CA SER A 70 -16.55 -1.20 -9.32
C SER A 70 -15.07 -1.62 -9.25
N ASN A 71 -14.40 -1.72 -10.39
CA ASN A 71 -13.02 -2.16 -10.48
C ASN A 71 -12.25 -1.33 -11.50
N ILE A 72 -10.93 -1.48 -11.50
CA ILE A 72 -10.04 -0.95 -12.53
C ILE A 72 -9.43 -2.13 -13.30
N ASN A 73 -8.73 -1.83 -14.39
CA ASN A 73 -8.07 -2.84 -15.20
C ASN A 73 -6.59 -2.52 -15.40
N ALA A 74 -5.89 -3.43 -16.05
CA ALA A 74 -4.46 -3.28 -16.30
C ALA A 74 -4.12 -2.03 -17.13
N ASP A 75 -4.99 -1.65 -18.07
CA ASP A 75 -4.74 -0.47 -18.91
C ASP A 75 -4.81 0.81 -18.09
N ILE A 76 -5.72 0.89 -17.13
CA ILE A 76 -5.81 2.02 -16.20
C ILE A 76 -4.52 2.10 -15.36
N VAL A 77 -4.06 0.96 -14.84
CA VAL A 77 -2.83 0.93 -14.04
C VAL A 77 -1.63 1.38 -14.88
N ARG A 78 -1.49 0.88 -16.10
CA ARG A 78 -0.39 1.25 -17.00
C ARG A 78 -0.45 2.73 -17.39
N GLY A 79 -1.62 3.33 -17.39
CA GLY A 79 -1.82 4.73 -17.75
C GLY A 79 -1.58 5.71 -16.63
N ILE A 80 -1.28 5.26 -15.41
CA ILE A 80 -1.04 6.17 -14.28
C ILE A 80 0.24 6.97 -14.54
N MET A 81 0.10 8.29 -14.53
CA MET A 81 1.23 9.20 -14.69
C MET A 81 1.88 9.45 -13.34
N ILE A 82 3.17 9.12 -13.24
CA ILE A 82 3.91 9.21 -11.98
C ILE A 82 4.89 10.36 -12.06
N PRO A 83 4.73 11.41 -11.22
CA PRO A 83 5.70 12.50 -11.19
C PRO A 83 7.02 12.02 -10.62
N THR A 84 8.11 12.52 -11.17
CA THR A 84 9.44 12.23 -10.66
C THR A 84 10.21 13.53 -10.53
N TYR A 85 11.00 13.63 -9.47
CA TYR A 85 11.73 14.86 -9.12
C TYR A 85 13.24 14.63 -9.08
N GLY A 86 13.70 13.52 -9.67
CA GLY A 86 15.07 13.08 -9.60
C GLY A 86 15.31 12.13 -8.44
N HIS A 87 16.36 11.33 -8.54
CA HIS A 87 16.64 10.23 -7.59
C HIS A 87 16.72 10.71 -6.15
N SER A 88 17.52 11.77 -5.91
CA SER A 88 17.77 12.26 -4.55
C SER A 88 16.50 12.72 -3.86
N ARG A 89 15.67 13.48 -4.57
CA ARG A 89 14.42 14.01 -4.00
C ARG A 89 13.39 12.90 -3.81
N ASN A 90 13.30 11.95 -4.75
CA ASN A 90 12.40 10.81 -4.62
C ASN A 90 12.74 9.98 -3.38
N MET A 91 14.04 9.74 -3.14
CA MET A 91 14.50 9.01 -1.97
C MET A 91 14.20 9.76 -0.66
N LYS A 92 14.34 11.08 -0.68
CA LYS A 92 14.04 11.92 0.49
C LYS A 92 12.54 11.89 0.81
N ILE A 93 11.68 11.98 -0.19
CA ILE A 93 10.23 11.88 -0.02
C ILE A 93 9.88 10.53 0.61
N ALA A 94 10.39 9.44 0.04
CA ALA A 94 10.13 8.09 0.54
C ALA A 94 10.59 7.92 1.99
N SER A 95 11.80 8.35 2.32
CA SER A 95 12.34 8.18 3.67
C SER A 95 11.58 9.03 4.71
N THR A 96 11.12 10.21 4.33
CA THR A 96 10.30 11.07 5.19
C THR A 96 8.97 10.38 5.51
N LEU A 97 8.31 9.81 4.50
CA LEU A 97 7.04 9.13 4.68
C LEU A 97 7.20 7.82 5.47
N GLN A 98 8.30 7.10 5.25
CA GLN A 98 8.62 5.91 6.05
C GLN A 98 8.80 6.26 7.53
N GLY A 99 9.43 7.40 7.83
CA GLY A 99 9.57 7.87 9.20
C GLY A 99 8.23 8.15 9.85
N ILE A 100 7.29 8.71 9.12
CA ILE A 100 5.92 8.96 9.62
C ILE A 100 5.20 7.63 9.85
N ASP A 101 5.30 6.68 8.93
CA ASP A 101 4.69 5.36 9.10
C ASP A 101 5.25 4.63 10.33
N ALA A 102 6.56 4.69 10.54
CA ALA A 102 7.19 4.10 11.73
C ALA A 102 6.66 4.73 13.01
N LYS A 103 6.43 6.03 13.01
CA LYS A 103 5.84 6.74 14.15
C LYS A 103 4.41 6.28 14.41
N ILE A 104 3.60 6.17 13.36
CA ILE A 104 2.23 5.68 13.47
C ILE A 104 2.21 4.27 14.04
N ASP A 105 3.05 3.37 13.53
CA ASP A 105 3.12 1.99 14.00
C ASP A 105 3.51 1.92 15.48
N ASN A 106 4.45 2.75 15.90
CA ASN A 106 4.86 2.81 17.29
C ASN A 106 3.73 3.27 18.20
N GLU A 107 3.00 4.33 17.81
CA GLU A 107 1.86 4.84 18.57
C GLU A 107 0.73 3.83 18.65
N LEU A 108 0.47 3.10 17.55
CA LEU A 108 -0.54 2.04 17.55
C LEU A 108 -0.16 0.89 18.50
N SER A 109 1.12 0.54 18.56
CA SER A 109 1.61 -0.48 19.49
C SER A 109 1.42 -0.05 20.93
N VAL A 110 1.70 1.21 21.26
CA VAL A 110 1.48 1.78 22.59
C VAL A 110 0.00 1.75 22.95
N LEU A 111 -0.87 2.15 22.02
CA LEU A 111 -2.32 2.10 22.23
C LEU A 111 -2.80 0.69 22.53
N LYS A 112 -2.27 -0.30 21.81
CA LYS A 112 -2.61 -1.70 22.03
C LYS A 112 -2.24 -2.17 23.44
N LEU A 113 -1.07 -1.74 23.93
CA LEU A 113 -0.63 -2.06 25.29
C LEU A 113 -1.54 -1.40 26.33
N PHE A 114 -1.93 -0.15 26.14
CA PHE A 114 -2.85 0.53 27.04
C PHE A 114 -4.22 -0.14 27.06
N ASN A 115 -4.73 -0.59 25.91
CA ASN A 115 -6.00 -1.29 25.84
C ASN A 115 -5.94 -2.63 26.60
N ARG A 116 -4.83 -3.35 26.51
CA ARG A 116 -4.63 -4.58 27.31
C ARG A 116 -4.65 -4.28 28.81
N GLN A 117 -3.95 -3.24 29.23
CA GLN A 117 -3.91 -2.80 30.62
C GLN A 117 -5.30 -2.44 31.12
N LYS A 118 -6.04 -1.66 30.32
CA LYS A 118 -7.42 -1.29 30.63
C LYS A 118 -8.29 -2.55 30.82
N ASN A 119 -8.22 -3.49 29.90
CA ASN A 119 -9.02 -4.72 29.96
C ASN A 119 -8.68 -5.57 31.19
N TYR A 120 -7.40 -5.64 31.53
CA TYR A 120 -6.94 -6.34 32.73
C TYR A 120 -7.54 -5.67 33.99
N LEU A 121 -7.46 -4.35 34.11
CA LEU A 121 -8.01 -3.61 35.25
C LEU A 121 -9.53 -3.78 35.35
N LEU A 122 -10.23 -3.72 34.21
CA LEU A 122 -11.68 -3.93 34.18
C LEU A 122 -12.04 -5.31 34.73
N SER A 123 -11.31 -6.34 34.33
CA SER A 123 -11.56 -7.70 34.80
C SER A 123 -11.25 -7.89 36.30
N GLN A 124 -10.31 -7.08 36.83
CA GLN A 124 -10.02 -7.10 38.28
C GLN A 124 -11.05 -6.32 39.09
N MET A 125 -11.61 -5.26 38.52
CA MET A 125 -12.56 -4.37 39.21
C MET A 125 -13.99 -4.89 39.23
N PHE A 126 -14.37 -5.71 38.26
CA PHE A 126 -15.73 -6.22 38.11
C PHE A 126 -15.81 -7.75 38.21
N ILE A 127 -15.10 -8.32 39.16
CA ILE A 127 -15.16 -9.76 39.45
C ILE A 127 -16.53 -10.14 40.02
#